data_0620f2231eae232246a4dc3dfb3c7a58
#
_entry.id   0620f2231eae232246a4dc3dfb3c7a58
#
_cell.length_a   1.000
_cell.length_b   1.000
_cell.length_c   1.000
_cell.angle_alpha   90.00
_cell.angle_beta   90.00
_cell.angle_gamma   90.00
#
_symmetry.space_group_name_H-M   'P 1'
#
loop_
_entity.id
_entity.type
_entity.pdbx_description
1 polymer ?
#
loop_
_entity_poly.entity_id
_entity_poly.type
_entity_poly.pdbx_seq_one_letter_code
_entity_poly.pdbx_strand_id
1 'polypeptide(L)'
;VPVEKITFGCRVLTPLFLAGADGTERYAVPEFRAPSLKGAMRFWWRAVQAEEDRDRLKNTEAGIFGGAGKGEGKSTFGIGMSYTGPLHSKKYQLLPHHSGDENCFCVANRGEQCKKGMITRTAIFPGQEFSVEFSYNRPHQLFPPERLRALFKLTSILGGLGKRSRRGFGSFAINAIDGLKPEREVSLEYIHELLELLAPGKYHMGQNCIVLNGACGGHYPFIREIAIGRQYGSADELLKAIGMASHDHDVDCLGFVGTGDLKGRRLASPVYVSVISGGGGFRPVITTLNTESNITLRGDMAVQQAFKVAIL
;
A
#
# COMPACT_ATOMS: atom_id res chain seq x y z
N VAL A 1 15.04 -32.03 -2.50
CA VAL A 1 13.67 -31.65 -2.86
C VAL A 1 13.77 -30.41 -3.73
N PRO A 2 13.19 -30.40 -4.94
CA PRO A 2 13.20 -29.20 -5.76
C PRO A 2 12.52 -28.06 -4.99
N VAL A 3 13.16 -26.87 -4.97
CA VAL A 3 12.59 -25.68 -4.37
C VAL A 3 11.49 -25.20 -5.30
N GLU A 4 10.25 -25.16 -4.83
CA GLU A 4 9.16 -24.60 -5.60
C GLU A 4 9.38 -23.10 -5.75
N LYS A 5 9.38 -22.61 -6.98
CA LYS A 5 9.53 -21.20 -7.31
C LYS A 5 8.24 -20.65 -7.91
N ILE A 6 7.92 -19.42 -7.57
CA ILE A 6 6.81 -18.68 -8.13
C ILE A 6 7.36 -17.34 -8.59
N THR A 7 7.19 -17.02 -9.86
CA THR A 7 7.71 -15.78 -10.45
C THR A 7 6.57 -14.87 -10.87
N PHE A 8 6.64 -13.61 -10.45
CA PHE A 8 5.71 -12.56 -10.85
C PHE A 8 6.44 -11.51 -11.67
N GLY A 9 5.98 -11.25 -12.88
CA GLY A 9 6.32 -10.06 -13.63
C GLY A 9 5.46 -8.89 -13.14
N CYS A 10 6.09 -7.77 -12.86
CA CYS A 10 5.44 -6.62 -12.28
C CYS A 10 5.80 -5.34 -13.04
N ARG A 11 4.92 -4.34 -13.00
CA ARG A 11 5.13 -3.02 -13.59
C ARG A 11 4.74 -1.92 -12.61
N VAL A 12 5.61 -0.95 -12.43
CA VAL A 12 5.36 0.24 -11.61
C VAL A 12 4.26 1.08 -12.26
N LEU A 13 3.21 1.43 -11.52
CA LEU A 13 2.08 2.25 -12.00
C LEU A 13 2.24 3.73 -11.65
N THR A 14 2.76 4.01 -10.46
CA THR A 14 2.93 5.37 -9.93
C THR A 14 4.34 5.58 -9.43
N PRO A 15 4.88 6.81 -9.34
CA PRO A 15 6.25 7.05 -8.91
C PRO A 15 6.57 6.32 -7.60
N LEU A 16 7.62 5.48 -7.62
CA LEU A 16 7.95 4.60 -6.51
C LEU A 16 9.18 5.16 -5.76
N PHE A 17 8.92 5.79 -4.59
CA PHE A 17 9.95 6.36 -3.71
C PHE A 17 10.54 5.29 -2.80
N LEU A 18 11.30 4.38 -3.38
CA LEU A 18 11.95 3.27 -2.68
C LEU A 18 13.47 3.35 -2.86
N ALA A 19 14.21 3.41 -1.78
CA ALA A 19 15.66 3.55 -1.78
C ALA A 19 16.28 2.81 -0.59
N GLY A 20 17.60 2.59 -0.65
CA GLY A 20 18.40 2.02 0.41
C GLY A 20 18.47 2.89 1.67
N ALA A 21 19.10 2.35 2.72
CA ALA A 21 19.27 3.03 4.00
C ALA A 21 20.39 4.09 3.98
N ASP A 22 21.32 3.99 3.03
CA ASP A 22 22.60 4.74 3.03
C ASP A 22 22.47 6.15 2.43
N GLY A 23 21.31 6.52 1.94
CA GLY A 23 21.08 7.84 1.36
C GLY A 23 20.45 8.81 2.35
N THR A 24 21.04 10.00 2.53
CA THR A 24 20.26 11.13 3.01
C THR A 24 19.08 11.32 2.07
N GLU A 25 17.91 11.79 2.57
CA GLU A 25 16.69 11.93 1.74
C GLU A 25 16.92 12.65 0.40
N ARG A 26 17.97 13.44 0.29
CA ARG A 26 18.35 14.24 -0.87
C ARG A 26 19.12 13.45 -1.94
N TYR A 27 19.84 12.40 -1.55
CA TYR A 27 20.76 11.64 -2.40
C TYR A 27 20.44 10.13 -2.45
N ALA A 28 19.30 9.72 -1.89
CA ALA A 28 18.90 8.34 -1.88
C ALA A 28 18.81 7.78 -3.31
N VAL A 29 19.57 6.72 -3.60
CA VAL A 29 19.52 6.01 -4.87
C VAL A 29 18.33 5.08 -4.86
N PRO A 30 17.41 5.20 -5.83
CA PRO A 30 16.27 4.30 -5.94
C PRO A 30 16.74 2.86 -6.20
N GLU A 31 16.12 1.91 -5.50
CA GLU A 31 16.39 0.50 -5.67
C GLU A 31 15.17 -0.37 -5.33
N PHE A 32 15.04 -1.54 -5.96
CA PHE A 32 14.07 -2.54 -5.53
C PHE A 32 14.63 -3.33 -4.35
N ARG A 33 13.83 -3.43 -3.27
CA ARG A 33 14.27 -4.03 -2.01
C ARG A 33 13.33 -5.14 -1.56
N ALA A 34 13.79 -6.37 -1.59
CA ALA A 34 13.03 -7.52 -1.08
C ALA A 34 12.60 -7.37 0.40
N PRO A 35 13.42 -6.80 1.33
CA PRO A 35 12.98 -6.53 2.69
C PRO A 35 11.79 -5.56 2.78
N SER A 36 11.74 -4.54 1.91
CA SER A 36 10.63 -3.58 1.87
C SER A 36 9.34 -4.24 1.39
N LEU A 37 9.43 -5.09 0.37
CA LEU A 37 8.30 -5.90 -0.10
C LEU A 37 7.83 -6.87 1.00
N LYS A 38 8.76 -7.57 1.65
CA LYS A 38 8.41 -8.46 2.77
C LYS A 38 7.70 -7.72 3.89
N GLY A 39 8.15 -6.51 4.22
CA GLY A 39 7.50 -5.64 5.21
C GLY A 39 6.07 -5.26 4.82
N ALA A 40 5.83 -4.91 3.54
CA ALA A 40 4.50 -4.63 3.01
C ALA A 40 3.60 -5.87 3.06
N MET A 41 4.11 -7.04 2.66
CA MET A 41 3.36 -8.30 2.74
C MET A 41 3.00 -8.68 4.18
N ARG A 42 3.91 -8.50 5.15
CA ARG A 42 3.63 -8.72 6.58
C ARG A 42 2.52 -7.80 7.09
N PHE A 43 2.57 -6.52 6.69
CA PHE A 43 1.52 -5.56 7.06
C PHE A 43 0.16 -5.99 6.53
N TRP A 44 0.06 -6.31 5.23
CA TRP A 44 -1.21 -6.70 4.61
C TRP A 44 -1.70 -8.07 5.13
N TRP A 45 -0.78 -9.01 5.39
CA TRP A 45 -1.16 -10.27 6.02
C TRP A 45 -1.85 -10.04 7.36
N ARG A 46 -1.27 -9.23 8.25
CA ARG A 46 -1.90 -8.88 9.54
C ARG A 46 -3.23 -8.17 9.33
N ALA A 47 -3.26 -7.19 8.43
CA ALA A 47 -4.46 -6.38 8.19
C ALA A 47 -5.65 -7.22 7.71
N VAL A 48 -5.40 -8.28 6.95
CA VAL A 48 -6.43 -9.20 6.46
C VAL A 48 -6.98 -10.11 7.57
N GLN A 49 -6.16 -10.49 8.57
CA GLN A 49 -6.57 -11.51 9.54
C GLN A 49 -7.75 -11.07 10.41
N ALA A 50 -7.89 -9.78 10.74
CA ALA A 50 -8.89 -9.27 11.69
C ALA A 50 -8.99 -10.21 12.93
N GLU A 51 -7.82 -10.51 13.54
CA GLU A 51 -7.66 -11.42 14.66
C GLU A 51 -7.67 -10.64 15.98
N GLU A 52 -8.46 -11.06 16.95
CA GLU A 52 -8.55 -10.40 18.25
C GLU A 52 -7.41 -10.81 19.18
N ASP A 53 -7.00 -12.08 19.10
CA ASP A 53 -5.88 -12.60 19.86
C ASP A 53 -4.54 -12.16 19.22
N ARG A 54 -3.92 -11.18 19.87
CA ARG A 54 -2.66 -10.60 19.44
C ARG A 54 -1.49 -11.57 19.47
N ASP A 55 -1.46 -12.47 20.45
CA ASP A 55 -0.37 -13.44 20.58
C ASP A 55 -0.50 -14.52 19.51
N ARG A 56 -1.72 -14.97 19.23
CA ARG A 56 -2.01 -15.86 18.11
C ARG A 56 -1.61 -15.24 16.78
N LEU A 57 -1.98 -13.96 16.53
CA LEU A 57 -1.60 -13.24 15.33
C LEU A 57 -0.07 -13.17 15.17
N LYS A 58 0.64 -12.78 16.23
CA LYS A 58 2.10 -12.66 16.26
C LYS A 58 2.79 -14.01 16.03
N ASN A 59 2.35 -15.06 16.70
CA ASN A 59 2.94 -16.38 16.58
C ASN A 59 2.75 -16.96 15.16
N THR A 60 1.54 -16.79 14.59
CA THR A 60 1.26 -17.22 13.23
C THR A 60 2.09 -16.42 12.20
N GLU A 61 2.20 -15.11 12.36
CA GLU A 61 3.06 -14.27 11.52
C GLU A 61 4.52 -14.70 11.58
N ALA A 62 5.05 -14.94 12.77
CA ALA A 62 6.43 -15.40 12.97
C ALA A 62 6.66 -16.77 12.32
N GLY A 63 5.70 -17.68 12.39
CA GLY A 63 5.74 -18.97 11.72
C GLY A 63 5.85 -18.86 10.19
N ILE A 64 5.18 -17.87 9.59
CA ILE A 64 5.16 -17.65 8.14
C ILE A 64 6.38 -16.86 7.66
N PHE A 65 6.60 -15.69 8.26
CA PHE A 65 7.60 -14.71 7.79
C PHE A 65 8.95 -14.81 8.49
N GLY A 66 9.04 -15.66 9.50
CA GLY A 66 10.19 -15.74 10.38
C GLY A 66 10.23 -14.60 11.40
N GLY A 67 10.98 -14.83 12.46
CA GLY A 67 11.19 -13.86 13.53
C GLY A 67 12.49 -14.07 14.27
N ALA A 68 12.83 -13.16 15.17
CA ALA A 68 14.05 -13.18 15.99
C ALA A 68 13.78 -13.54 17.46
N GLY A 69 12.54 -13.87 17.82
CA GLY A 69 12.17 -14.27 19.17
C GLY A 69 12.61 -15.69 19.49
N LYS A 70 12.59 -16.04 20.80
CA LYS A 70 12.93 -17.39 21.26
C LYS A 70 11.94 -18.40 20.69
N GLY A 71 12.45 -19.40 19.94
CA GLY A 71 11.63 -20.40 19.25
C GLY A 71 11.10 -19.98 17.86
N GLU A 72 11.29 -18.72 17.45
CA GLU A 72 11.02 -18.26 16.10
C GLU A 72 12.13 -18.71 15.14
N GLY A 73 11.78 -18.93 13.88
CA GLY A 73 12.69 -19.49 12.89
C GLY A 73 12.81 -18.65 11.64
N LYS A 74 13.39 -19.27 10.60
CA LYS A 74 13.47 -18.68 9.27
C LYS A 74 12.08 -18.63 8.62
N SER A 75 11.88 -17.65 7.71
CA SER A 75 10.72 -17.57 6.85
C SER A 75 10.48 -18.86 6.06
N THR A 76 9.21 -19.20 5.82
CA THR A 76 8.83 -20.35 4.99
C THR A 76 9.20 -20.15 3.52
N PHE A 77 9.41 -18.91 3.10
CA PHE A 77 9.80 -18.54 1.74
C PHE A 77 10.89 -17.47 1.72
N GLY A 78 11.70 -17.49 0.66
CA GLY A 78 12.61 -16.41 0.27
C GLY A 78 11.94 -15.45 -0.72
N ILE A 79 12.43 -14.21 -0.82
CA ILE A 79 12.01 -13.22 -1.80
C ILE A 79 13.23 -12.71 -2.54
N GLY A 80 13.21 -12.82 -3.87
CA GLY A 80 14.13 -12.15 -4.79
C GLY A 80 13.40 -11.06 -5.56
N MET A 81 14.07 -9.94 -5.82
CA MET A 81 13.58 -8.90 -6.74
C MET A 81 14.68 -8.62 -7.76
N SER A 82 14.31 -8.53 -9.02
CA SER A 82 15.21 -8.24 -10.13
C SER A 82 14.54 -7.40 -11.19
N TYR A 83 15.33 -6.78 -12.05
CA TYR A 83 14.85 -6.04 -13.23
C TYR A 83 15.88 -6.18 -14.35
N THR A 84 15.43 -6.02 -15.58
CA THR A 84 16.28 -6.10 -16.77
C THR A 84 16.59 -4.70 -17.31
N GLY A 85 17.81 -4.46 -17.76
CA GLY A 85 18.23 -3.15 -18.28
C GLY A 85 18.47 -2.10 -17.20
N PRO A 86 18.53 -0.81 -17.55
CA PRO A 86 18.77 0.27 -16.61
C PRO A 86 17.56 0.52 -15.72
N LEU A 87 17.81 0.89 -14.47
CA LEU A 87 16.76 1.37 -13.57
C LEU A 87 16.45 2.84 -13.88
N HIS A 88 15.30 3.09 -14.48
CA HIS A 88 14.88 4.45 -14.82
C HIS A 88 14.32 5.16 -13.59
N SER A 89 14.89 6.32 -13.27
CA SER A 89 14.44 7.16 -12.17
C SER A 89 14.51 8.64 -12.52
N LYS A 90 13.61 9.42 -11.94
CA LYS A 90 13.63 10.89 -12.03
C LYS A 90 13.06 11.52 -10.77
N LYS A 91 13.19 12.85 -10.65
CA LYS A 91 12.59 13.62 -9.57
C LYS A 91 11.08 13.78 -9.82
N TYR A 92 10.29 13.50 -8.80
CA TYR A 92 8.85 13.72 -8.77
C TYR A 92 8.46 14.57 -7.58
N GLN A 93 7.39 15.35 -7.73
CA GLN A 93 6.79 16.07 -6.61
C GLN A 93 6.18 15.10 -5.62
N LEU A 94 6.41 15.35 -4.33
CA LEU A 94 5.76 14.60 -3.25
C LEU A 94 4.30 15.03 -3.05
N LEU A 95 3.96 16.26 -3.44
CA LEU A 95 2.65 16.87 -3.29
C LEU A 95 2.16 17.37 -4.67
N PRO A 96 1.69 16.47 -5.57
CA PRO A 96 1.40 16.80 -6.96
C PRO A 96 0.19 17.72 -7.16
N HIS A 97 -0.60 17.97 -6.12
CA HIS A 97 -1.70 18.94 -6.12
C HIS A 97 -1.23 20.40 -5.90
N HIS A 98 0.03 20.61 -5.55
CA HIS A 98 0.63 21.95 -5.50
C HIS A 98 1.41 22.25 -6.78
N SER A 99 1.12 23.34 -7.45
CA SER A 99 1.80 23.71 -8.72
C SER A 99 3.28 24.11 -8.52
N GLY A 100 3.63 24.64 -7.37
CA GLY A 100 4.99 25.10 -7.08
C GLY A 100 5.27 26.54 -7.51
N ASP A 101 4.30 27.22 -8.09
CA ASP A 101 4.37 28.61 -8.54
C ASP A 101 3.47 29.54 -7.68
N GLU A 102 3.41 30.81 -8.06
CA GLU A 102 2.59 31.84 -7.42
C GLU A 102 1.07 31.65 -7.62
N ASN A 103 0.66 30.87 -8.63
CA ASN A 103 -0.75 30.58 -8.94
C ASN A 103 -1.27 29.37 -8.15
N CYS A 104 -0.43 28.73 -7.33
CA CYS A 104 -0.87 27.63 -6.50
C CYS A 104 -1.96 28.09 -5.52
N PHE A 105 -3.04 27.34 -5.40
CA PHE A 105 -4.19 27.64 -4.54
C PHE A 105 -3.80 27.98 -3.11
N CYS A 106 -2.69 27.44 -2.58
CA CYS A 106 -2.25 27.68 -1.20
C CYS A 106 -1.52 29.03 -0.98
N VAL A 107 -1.11 29.69 -2.06
CA VAL A 107 -0.39 30.99 -2.02
C VAL A 107 -0.99 32.02 -2.98
N ALA A 108 -2.07 31.70 -3.68
CA ALA A 108 -2.74 32.59 -4.62
C ALA A 108 -3.02 33.95 -3.96
N ASN A 109 -2.73 35.02 -4.66
CA ASN A 109 -2.86 36.42 -4.23
C ASN A 109 -1.88 36.89 -3.15
N ARG A 110 -0.84 36.13 -2.81
CA ARG A 110 0.20 36.54 -1.83
C ARG A 110 1.52 36.97 -2.48
N GLY A 111 1.66 36.80 -3.80
CA GLY A 111 2.90 37.09 -4.52
C GLY A 111 4.08 36.19 -4.15
N GLU A 112 3.81 35.05 -3.52
CA GLU A 112 4.81 34.09 -3.03
C GLU A 112 4.81 32.82 -3.86
N GLN A 113 5.96 32.17 -3.96
CA GLN A 113 6.05 30.83 -4.57
C GLN A 113 5.57 29.74 -3.62
N CYS A 114 4.87 28.76 -4.15
CA CYS A 114 4.41 27.59 -3.39
C CYS A 114 5.58 26.63 -3.09
N LYS A 115 6.22 26.81 -1.93
CA LYS A 115 7.32 25.95 -1.46
C LYS A 115 6.93 24.46 -1.37
N LYS A 116 5.67 24.15 -1.10
CA LYS A 116 5.18 22.76 -1.01
C LYS A 116 5.25 22.05 -2.36
N GLY A 117 4.91 22.70 -3.46
CA GLY A 117 5.01 22.14 -4.81
C GLY A 117 6.45 21.93 -5.30
N MET A 118 7.42 22.59 -4.66
CA MET A 118 8.85 22.44 -4.98
C MET A 118 9.50 21.22 -4.30
N ILE A 119 8.80 20.55 -3.39
CA ILE A 119 9.34 19.38 -2.67
C ILE A 119 9.36 18.18 -3.63
N THR A 120 10.55 17.86 -4.12
CA THR A 120 10.77 16.72 -5.02
C THR A 120 11.66 15.65 -4.38
N ARG A 121 11.50 14.42 -4.83
CA ARG A 121 12.37 13.27 -4.49
C ARG A 121 12.56 12.40 -5.72
N THR A 122 13.71 11.74 -5.80
CA THR A 122 13.96 10.75 -6.85
C THR A 122 13.12 9.50 -6.59
N ALA A 123 12.46 9.01 -7.63
CA ALA A 123 11.64 7.81 -7.60
C ALA A 123 11.89 6.95 -8.84
N ILE A 124 11.67 5.66 -8.73
CA ILE A 124 11.61 4.76 -9.87
C ILE A 124 10.42 5.18 -10.74
N PHE A 125 10.66 5.20 -12.04
CA PHE A 125 9.73 5.72 -13.04
C PHE A 125 8.50 4.80 -13.21
N PRO A 126 7.27 5.34 -13.37
CA PRO A 126 6.12 4.56 -13.81
C PRO A 126 6.38 3.90 -15.18
N GLY A 127 6.03 2.62 -15.28
CA GLY A 127 6.34 1.81 -16.46
C GLY A 127 7.59 0.94 -16.31
N GLN A 128 8.43 1.17 -15.29
CA GLN A 128 9.55 0.27 -15.01
C GLN A 128 9.03 -1.13 -14.69
N GLU A 129 9.55 -2.11 -15.41
CA GLU A 129 9.27 -3.52 -15.16
C GLU A 129 10.29 -4.11 -14.18
N PHE A 130 9.81 -5.05 -13.37
CA PHE A 130 10.62 -5.80 -12.43
C PHE A 130 9.98 -7.17 -12.18
N SER A 131 10.77 -8.11 -11.69
CA SER A 131 10.34 -9.45 -11.34
C SER A 131 10.45 -9.67 -9.83
N VAL A 132 9.50 -10.41 -9.29
CA VAL A 132 9.54 -10.91 -7.93
C VAL A 132 9.51 -12.43 -7.98
N GLU A 133 10.55 -13.07 -7.44
CA GLU A 133 10.64 -14.52 -7.29
C GLU A 133 10.43 -14.89 -5.83
N PHE A 134 9.48 -15.79 -5.57
CA PHE A 134 9.35 -16.47 -4.29
C PHE A 134 9.93 -17.86 -4.40
N SER A 135 10.77 -18.24 -3.44
CA SER A 135 11.29 -19.60 -3.31
C SER A 135 10.80 -20.22 -2.01
N TYR A 136 10.09 -21.34 -2.11
CA TYR A 136 9.60 -22.05 -0.94
C TYR A 136 10.72 -22.90 -0.34
N ASN A 137 11.15 -22.56 0.88
CA ASN A 137 12.21 -23.25 1.59
C ASN A 137 11.68 -24.39 2.47
N ARG A 138 10.44 -24.24 2.94
CA ARG A 138 9.75 -25.23 3.79
C ARG A 138 8.25 -25.13 3.54
N PRO A 139 7.57 -26.25 3.23
CA PRO A 139 6.12 -26.27 3.21
C PRO A 139 5.59 -25.92 4.61
N HIS A 140 4.73 -24.91 4.67
CA HIS A 140 4.01 -24.57 5.89
C HIS A 140 2.56 -24.93 5.71
N GLN A 141 2.03 -25.85 6.50
CA GLN A 141 0.65 -26.35 6.35
C GLN A 141 -0.40 -25.23 6.39
N LEU A 142 -0.17 -24.20 7.23
CA LEU A 142 -1.09 -23.06 7.36
C LEU A 142 -0.90 -21.99 6.28
N PHE A 143 0.18 -22.04 5.50
CA PHE A 143 0.49 -21.05 4.47
C PHE A 143 1.05 -21.68 3.19
N PRO A 144 0.21 -22.41 2.44
CA PRO A 144 0.62 -23.06 1.19
C PRO A 144 0.86 -22.03 0.07
N PRO A 145 1.44 -22.46 -1.07
CA PRO A 145 1.76 -21.59 -2.20
C PRO A 145 0.60 -20.71 -2.70
N GLU A 146 -0.62 -21.22 -2.67
CA GLU A 146 -1.82 -20.50 -3.10
C GLU A 146 -2.10 -19.28 -2.20
N ARG A 147 -1.89 -19.43 -0.88
CA ARG A 147 -2.00 -18.30 0.07
C ARG A 147 -0.90 -17.27 -0.12
N LEU A 148 0.33 -17.70 -0.45
CA LEU A 148 1.40 -16.78 -0.79
C LEU A 148 1.09 -15.99 -2.06
N ARG A 149 0.59 -16.68 -3.11
CA ARG A 149 0.12 -16.04 -4.35
C ARG A 149 -0.99 -15.03 -4.06
N ALA A 150 -1.98 -15.40 -3.25
CA ALA A 150 -3.08 -14.51 -2.86
C ALA A 150 -2.59 -13.30 -2.06
N LEU A 151 -1.69 -13.49 -1.11
CA LEU A 151 -1.13 -12.39 -0.33
C LEU A 151 -0.32 -11.42 -1.18
N PHE A 152 0.50 -11.92 -2.11
CA PHE A 152 1.26 -11.03 -2.98
C PHE A 152 0.35 -10.24 -3.93
N LYS A 153 -0.67 -10.88 -4.50
CA LYS A 153 -1.71 -10.22 -5.31
C LYS A 153 -2.44 -9.14 -4.50
N LEU A 154 -2.90 -9.44 -3.28
CA LEU A 154 -3.51 -8.44 -2.41
C LEU A 154 -2.53 -7.30 -2.06
N THR A 155 -1.26 -7.61 -1.81
CA THR A 155 -0.24 -6.59 -1.54
C THR A 155 -0.06 -5.64 -2.72
N SER A 156 -0.13 -6.13 -3.97
CA SER A 156 -0.06 -5.29 -5.17
C SER A 156 -1.31 -4.45 -5.38
N ILE A 157 -2.48 -4.97 -5.03
CA ILE A 157 -3.78 -4.31 -5.24
C ILE A 157 -4.05 -3.26 -4.14
N LEU A 158 -3.92 -3.66 -2.88
CA LEU A 158 -4.27 -2.81 -1.74
C LEU A 158 -3.13 -1.89 -1.30
N GLY A 159 -1.90 -2.20 -1.70
CA GLY A 159 -0.68 -1.60 -1.20
C GLY A 159 0.09 -0.78 -2.20
N GLY A 160 1.31 -0.48 -1.79
CA GLY A 160 2.35 0.16 -2.57
C GLY A 160 3.66 0.07 -1.82
N LEU A 161 4.76 0.32 -2.50
CA LEU A 161 6.10 0.28 -1.91
C LEU A 161 6.66 1.69 -1.72
N GLY A 162 7.44 1.86 -0.67
CA GLY A 162 8.16 3.11 -0.40
C GLY A 162 7.34 4.22 0.25
N LYS A 163 7.83 5.45 0.14
CA LYS A 163 7.21 6.62 0.79
C LYS A 163 5.89 6.98 0.12
N ARG A 164 4.94 7.47 0.94
CA ARG A 164 3.59 7.92 0.52
C ARG A 164 2.72 6.81 -0.13
N SER A 165 3.03 5.54 0.11
CA SER A 165 2.25 4.41 -0.40
C SER A 165 0.77 4.45 0.01
N ARG A 166 0.43 5.12 1.15
CA ARG A 166 -0.96 5.34 1.57
C ARG A 166 -1.70 6.45 0.79
N ARG A 167 -1.05 7.06 -0.20
CA ARG A 167 -1.58 8.13 -1.04
C ARG A 167 -1.35 7.86 -2.52
N GLY A 168 -1.41 6.59 -2.91
CA GLY A 168 -1.33 6.15 -4.30
C GLY A 168 0.07 6.03 -4.88
N PHE A 169 1.12 6.50 -4.20
CA PHE A 169 2.49 6.36 -4.68
C PHE A 169 3.02 4.93 -4.50
N GLY A 170 3.93 4.52 -5.39
CA GLY A 170 4.56 3.21 -5.33
C GLY A 170 3.62 2.03 -5.61
N SER A 171 2.47 2.29 -6.21
CA SER A 171 1.56 1.24 -6.68
C SER A 171 2.17 0.52 -7.88
N PHE A 172 1.95 -0.77 -7.99
CA PHE A 172 2.43 -1.61 -9.08
C PHE A 172 1.40 -2.68 -9.45
N ALA A 173 1.40 -3.08 -10.70
CA ALA A 173 0.55 -4.16 -11.21
C ALA A 173 1.37 -5.43 -11.43
N ILE A 174 0.72 -6.58 -11.31
CA ILE A 174 1.23 -7.86 -11.76
C ILE A 174 0.78 -8.05 -13.22
N ASN A 175 1.73 -8.19 -14.13
CA ASN A 175 1.49 -8.36 -15.57
C ASN A 175 1.80 -9.78 -16.06
N ALA A 176 2.49 -10.61 -15.24
CA ALA A 176 2.70 -12.02 -15.52
C ALA A 176 2.81 -12.83 -14.22
N ILE A 177 2.41 -14.11 -14.27
CA ILE A 177 2.61 -15.10 -13.22
C ILE A 177 3.17 -16.34 -13.89
N ASP A 178 4.38 -16.74 -13.49
CA ASP A 178 5.12 -17.87 -14.11
C ASP A 178 5.17 -17.76 -15.67
N GLY A 179 5.33 -16.52 -16.17
CA GLY A 179 5.39 -16.19 -17.60
C GLY A 179 4.02 -16.01 -18.29
N LEU A 180 2.91 -16.33 -17.62
CA LEU A 180 1.57 -16.20 -18.18
C LEU A 180 0.90 -14.90 -17.76
N LYS A 181 0.16 -14.27 -18.69
CA LYS A 181 -0.64 -13.07 -18.37
C LYS A 181 -1.76 -13.43 -17.37
N PRO A 182 -2.05 -12.58 -16.37
CA PRO A 182 -3.18 -12.77 -15.49
C PRO A 182 -4.50 -12.86 -16.30
N GLU A 183 -5.33 -13.83 -15.98
CA GLU A 183 -6.59 -14.10 -16.71
C GLU A 183 -7.69 -13.09 -16.37
N ARG A 184 -7.60 -12.41 -15.23
CA ARG A 184 -8.68 -11.57 -14.69
C ARG A 184 -8.18 -10.17 -14.35
N GLU A 185 -9.05 -9.19 -14.63
CA GLU A 185 -8.89 -7.83 -14.14
C GLU A 185 -9.23 -7.74 -12.65
N VAL A 186 -8.72 -6.69 -12.01
CA VAL A 186 -8.99 -6.44 -10.58
C VAL A 186 -10.41 -5.90 -10.42
N SER A 187 -11.24 -6.64 -9.69
CA SER A 187 -12.60 -6.26 -9.28
C SER A 187 -12.79 -6.50 -7.78
N LEU A 188 -13.90 -6.06 -7.21
CA LEU A 188 -14.23 -6.34 -5.81
C LEU A 188 -14.41 -7.84 -5.58
N GLU A 189 -15.04 -8.56 -6.50
CA GLU A 189 -15.22 -10.01 -6.44
C GLU A 189 -13.86 -10.73 -6.40
N TYR A 190 -12.95 -10.30 -7.27
CA TYR A 190 -11.59 -10.86 -7.28
C TYR A 190 -10.83 -10.60 -5.98
N ILE A 191 -10.95 -9.38 -5.42
CA ILE A 191 -10.35 -9.04 -4.13
C ILE A 191 -10.98 -9.90 -3.02
N HIS A 192 -12.31 -10.08 -3.03
CA HIS A 192 -13.00 -10.90 -2.04
C HIS A 192 -12.54 -12.36 -2.08
N GLU A 193 -12.39 -12.95 -3.26
CA GLU A 193 -11.85 -14.31 -3.41
C GLU A 193 -10.44 -14.44 -2.81
N LEU A 194 -9.57 -13.44 -3.02
CA LEU A 194 -8.24 -13.42 -2.42
C LEU A 194 -8.28 -13.31 -0.89
N LEU A 195 -9.23 -12.53 -0.35
CA LEU A 195 -9.46 -12.41 1.09
C LEU A 195 -9.93 -13.74 1.68
N GLU A 196 -10.85 -14.44 1.01
CA GLU A 196 -11.35 -15.75 1.44
C GLU A 196 -10.25 -16.82 1.49
N LEU A 197 -9.27 -16.79 0.58
CA LEU A 197 -8.10 -17.67 0.66
C LEU A 197 -7.22 -17.41 1.89
N LEU A 198 -7.15 -16.16 2.37
CA LEU A 198 -6.27 -15.75 3.49
C LEU A 198 -6.96 -15.77 4.85
N ALA A 199 -8.22 -15.36 4.89
CA ALA A 199 -9.02 -15.23 6.11
C ALA A 199 -10.49 -15.61 5.82
N PRO A 200 -10.79 -16.92 5.68
CA PRO A 200 -12.11 -17.41 5.28
C PRO A 200 -13.22 -16.90 6.20
N GLY A 201 -14.32 -16.41 5.61
CA GLY A 201 -15.51 -15.97 6.31
C GLY A 201 -15.36 -14.66 7.09
N LYS A 202 -14.22 -13.97 7.00
CA LYS A 202 -14.00 -12.68 7.69
C LYS A 202 -14.63 -11.49 6.98
N TYR A 203 -14.91 -11.60 5.69
CA TYR A 203 -15.39 -10.50 4.86
C TYR A 203 -16.61 -10.90 4.05
N HIS A 204 -17.46 -9.94 3.70
CA HIS A 204 -18.57 -10.13 2.77
C HIS A 204 -18.65 -9.00 1.74
N MET A 205 -19.31 -9.29 0.63
CA MET A 205 -19.63 -8.31 -0.39
C MET A 205 -20.79 -7.43 0.08
N GLY A 206 -20.54 -6.12 0.22
CA GLY A 206 -21.58 -5.09 0.34
C GLY A 206 -22.07 -4.63 -1.04
N GLN A 207 -22.79 -3.53 -1.10
CA GLN A 207 -23.37 -3.02 -2.35
C GLN A 207 -22.29 -2.57 -3.35
N ASN A 208 -21.27 -1.83 -2.92
CA ASN A 208 -20.14 -1.35 -3.75
C ASN A 208 -18.81 -1.43 -3.01
N CYS A 209 -18.70 -2.32 -2.06
CA CYS A 209 -17.52 -2.47 -1.22
C CYS A 209 -17.45 -3.89 -0.63
N ILE A 210 -16.29 -4.23 -0.11
CA ILE A 210 -16.10 -5.41 0.75
C ILE A 210 -16.04 -4.91 2.18
N VAL A 211 -16.73 -5.58 3.09
CA VAL A 211 -16.86 -5.17 4.50
C VAL A 211 -16.48 -6.33 5.42
N LEU A 212 -15.85 -6.01 6.54
CA LEU A 212 -15.55 -6.97 7.60
C LEU A 212 -16.86 -7.49 8.23
N ASN A 213 -16.93 -8.80 8.47
CA ASN A 213 -18.04 -9.44 9.17
C ASN A 213 -17.98 -9.16 10.68
N GLY A 214 -19.00 -8.48 11.19
CA GLY A 214 -19.11 -8.19 12.62
C GLY A 214 -18.07 -7.20 13.15
N ALA A 215 -17.96 -7.14 14.48
CA ALA A 215 -16.96 -6.34 15.17
C ALA A 215 -15.70 -7.17 15.42
N CYS A 216 -14.54 -6.53 15.40
CA CYS A 216 -13.27 -7.11 15.83
C CYS A 216 -12.66 -6.23 16.92
N GLY A 217 -12.39 -6.81 18.09
CA GLY A 217 -11.76 -6.14 19.24
C GLY A 217 -10.25 -5.99 19.13
N GLY A 218 -9.65 -6.32 18.00
CA GLY A 218 -8.20 -6.24 17.81
C GLY A 218 -7.66 -4.82 17.89
N HIS A 219 -6.58 -4.62 18.64
CA HIS A 219 -5.91 -3.32 18.84
C HIS A 219 -4.74 -3.12 17.86
N TYR A 220 -5.00 -3.18 16.57
CA TYR A 220 -4.04 -2.95 15.49
C TYR A 220 -4.77 -2.58 14.19
N PRO A 221 -4.07 -2.09 13.15
CA PRO A 221 -4.67 -1.80 11.85
C PRO A 221 -5.10 -3.09 11.14
N PHE A 222 -6.39 -3.38 11.09
CA PHE A 222 -7.01 -4.44 10.26
C PHE A 222 -8.01 -3.84 9.30
N ILE A 223 -8.31 -4.54 8.21
CA ILE A 223 -9.22 -4.08 7.16
C ILE A 223 -10.65 -4.07 7.68
N ARG A 224 -11.32 -2.92 7.56
CA ARG A 224 -12.75 -2.75 7.83
C ARG A 224 -13.57 -2.71 6.56
N GLU A 225 -13.02 -2.07 5.51
CA GLU A 225 -13.74 -1.83 4.26
C GLU A 225 -12.74 -1.69 3.11
N ILE A 226 -13.12 -2.20 1.92
CA ILE A 226 -12.39 -1.99 0.66
C ILE A 226 -13.41 -1.53 -0.40
N ALA A 227 -13.09 -0.44 -1.12
CA ALA A 227 -13.87 0.05 -2.24
C ALA A 227 -12.96 0.34 -3.44
N ILE A 228 -13.51 0.28 -4.65
CA ILE A 228 -12.85 0.69 -5.88
C ILE A 228 -13.55 1.94 -6.40
N GLY A 229 -12.80 3.02 -6.58
CA GLY A 229 -13.35 4.29 -7.04
C GLY A 229 -13.46 4.40 -8.57
N ARG A 230 -13.87 5.58 -9.03
CA ARG A 230 -14.06 5.89 -10.45
C ARG A 230 -12.76 5.80 -11.24
N GLN A 231 -12.88 5.73 -12.55
CA GLN A 231 -11.75 5.70 -13.47
C GLN A 231 -11.21 7.10 -13.75
N TYR A 232 -9.89 7.20 -13.84
CA TYR A 232 -9.13 8.38 -14.22
C TYR A 232 -8.33 8.07 -15.51
N GLY A 233 -8.13 9.08 -16.34
CA GLY A 233 -7.41 8.94 -17.60
C GLY A 233 -5.90 8.69 -17.41
N SER A 234 -5.32 9.19 -16.32
CA SER A 234 -3.91 9.00 -16.01
C SER A 234 -3.66 8.80 -14.51
N ALA A 235 -2.52 8.16 -14.19
CA ALA A 235 -2.07 8.00 -12.82
C ALA A 235 -1.75 9.36 -12.15
N ASP A 236 -1.22 10.31 -12.91
CA ASP A 236 -0.90 11.66 -12.41
C ASP A 236 -2.16 12.45 -12.03
N GLU A 237 -3.22 12.34 -12.82
CA GLU A 237 -4.53 12.92 -12.51
C GLU A 237 -5.10 12.33 -11.21
N LEU A 238 -5.05 11.02 -11.07
CA LEU A 238 -5.50 10.33 -9.85
C LEU A 238 -4.65 10.74 -8.63
N LEU A 239 -3.32 10.81 -8.75
CA LEU A 239 -2.46 11.26 -7.66
C LEU A 239 -2.73 12.72 -7.23
N LYS A 240 -3.06 13.60 -8.17
CA LYS A 240 -3.49 14.97 -7.88
C LYS A 240 -4.82 14.98 -7.12
N ALA A 241 -5.80 14.20 -7.55
CA ALA A 241 -7.10 14.07 -6.88
C ALA A 241 -6.95 13.56 -5.44
N ILE A 242 -6.15 12.49 -5.23
CA ILE A 242 -5.83 11.98 -3.89
C ILE A 242 -5.13 13.05 -3.04
N GLY A 243 -4.21 13.80 -3.64
CA GLY A 243 -3.49 14.88 -2.98
C GLY A 243 -4.43 16.01 -2.55
N MET A 244 -5.33 16.46 -3.41
CA MET A 244 -6.31 17.50 -3.13
C MET A 244 -7.28 17.05 -2.04
N ALA A 245 -7.87 15.88 -2.17
CA ALA A 245 -8.74 15.32 -1.12
C ALA A 245 -8.04 15.23 0.24
N SER A 246 -6.73 14.86 0.26
CA SER A 246 -5.95 14.85 1.50
C SER A 246 -5.69 16.23 2.07
N HIS A 247 -5.63 17.28 1.24
CA HIS A 247 -5.47 18.66 1.65
C HIS A 247 -6.77 19.23 2.23
N ASP A 248 -7.88 18.99 1.53
CA ASP A 248 -9.20 19.50 1.91
C ASP A 248 -9.72 18.88 3.21
N HIS A 249 -9.22 17.67 3.53
CA HIS A 249 -9.57 16.91 4.74
C HIS A 249 -8.36 16.70 5.65
N ASP A 250 -7.49 17.72 5.83
CA ASP A 250 -6.27 17.62 6.65
C ASP A 250 -6.61 17.66 8.15
N VAL A 251 -7.04 16.52 8.68
CA VAL A 251 -7.36 16.30 10.09
C VAL A 251 -6.68 15.05 10.63
N ASP A 252 -6.52 15.01 11.97
CA ASP A 252 -5.74 13.97 12.66
C ASP A 252 -6.25 12.55 12.39
N CYS A 253 -7.56 12.35 12.23
CA CYS A 253 -8.15 11.04 11.95
C CYS A 253 -7.77 10.46 10.57
N LEU A 254 -7.19 11.26 9.68
CA LEU A 254 -6.61 10.83 8.40
C LEU A 254 -5.09 10.71 8.45
N GLY A 255 -4.50 10.80 9.64
CA GLY A 255 -3.07 10.67 9.90
C GLY A 255 -2.41 12.03 10.13
N PHE A 256 -1.45 12.06 11.05
CA PHE A 256 -0.73 13.29 11.40
C PHE A 256 0.73 13.06 11.76
N VAL A 257 1.47 14.15 11.73
CA VAL A 257 2.81 14.26 12.32
C VAL A 257 2.73 15.30 13.42
N GLY A 258 2.94 14.89 14.66
CA GLY A 258 2.81 15.77 15.83
C GLY A 258 3.82 16.92 15.82
N THR A 259 3.33 18.11 16.17
CA THR A 259 4.10 19.35 16.40
C THR A 259 3.83 19.83 17.83
N GLY A 260 4.66 20.75 18.34
CA GLY A 260 4.50 21.24 19.71
C GLY A 260 4.57 20.11 20.74
N ASP A 261 3.58 20.05 21.65
CA ASP A 261 3.49 19.04 22.72
C ASP A 261 3.32 17.60 22.20
N LEU A 262 2.89 17.44 20.96
CA LEU A 262 2.78 16.15 20.27
C LEU A 262 4.03 15.81 19.45
N LYS A 263 5.11 16.57 19.55
CA LYS A 263 6.35 16.34 18.80
C LYS A 263 6.85 14.91 19.00
N GLY A 264 7.13 14.23 17.87
CA GLY A 264 7.56 12.84 17.84
C GLY A 264 6.43 11.81 17.78
N ARG A 265 5.17 12.20 18.02
CA ARG A 265 4.01 11.35 17.81
C ARG A 265 3.59 11.38 16.34
N ARG A 266 3.21 10.24 15.82
CA ARG A 266 2.77 10.09 14.42
C ARG A 266 1.65 9.07 14.34
N LEU A 267 0.62 9.39 13.58
CA LEU A 267 -0.40 8.45 13.19
C LEU A 267 -0.34 8.26 11.67
N ALA A 268 -0.12 7.04 11.23
CA ALA A 268 -0.26 6.71 9.82
C ALA A 268 -1.74 6.69 9.44
N SER A 269 -2.10 7.28 8.29
CA SER A 269 -3.50 7.30 7.84
C SER A 269 -4.17 5.92 7.94
N PRO A 270 -5.35 5.81 8.56
CA PRO A 270 -6.13 4.58 8.51
C PRO A 270 -6.76 4.35 7.13
N VAL A 271 -6.92 5.40 6.33
CA VAL A 271 -7.37 5.26 4.94
C VAL A 271 -6.17 5.14 4.02
N TYR A 272 -6.02 3.96 3.44
CA TYR A 272 -4.99 3.61 2.48
C TYR A 272 -5.56 3.72 1.06
N VAL A 273 -4.92 4.46 0.19
CA VAL A 273 -5.30 4.57 -1.23
C VAL A 273 -4.17 4.02 -2.07
N SER A 274 -4.42 2.97 -2.83
CA SER A 274 -3.53 2.42 -3.86
C SER A 274 -4.12 2.69 -5.24
N VAL A 275 -3.34 2.42 -6.29
CA VAL A 275 -3.74 2.62 -7.68
C VAL A 275 -3.66 1.29 -8.42
N ILE A 276 -4.72 0.94 -9.14
CA ILE A 276 -4.77 -0.18 -10.08
C ILE A 276 -4.98 0.35 -11.50
N SER A 277 -4.55 -0.43 -12.49
CA SER A 277 -4.79 -0.17 -13.90
C SER A 277 -5.75 -1.20 -14.48
N GLY A 278 -6.64 -0.77 -15.37
CA GLY A 278 -7.60 -1.63 -16.06
C GLY A 278 -8.58 -0.81 -16.89
N GLY A 279 -9.20 -1.42 -17.89
CA GLY A 279 -10.20 -0.73 -18.74
C GLY A 279 -9.67 0.51 -19.46
N GLY A 280 -8.37 0.58 -19.74
CA GLY A 280 -7.75 1.73 -20.41
C GLY A 280 -7.45 2.94 -19.51
N GLY A 281 -7.56 2.80 -18.18
CA GLY A 281 -7.29 3.89 -17.22
C GLY A 281 -6.78 3.41 -15.88
N PHE A 282 -6.89 4.28 -14.88
CA PHE A 282 -6.45 4.04 -13.51
C PHE A 282 -7.60 4.24 -12.54
N ARG A 283 -7.69 3.38 -11.53
CA ARG A 283 -8.72 3.48 -10.49
C ARG A 283 -8.08 3.44 -9.10
N PRO A 284 -8.58 4.18 -8.13
CA PRO A 284 -8.16 4.05 -6.73
C PRO A 284 -8.78 2.80 -6.11
N VAL A 285 -7.99 2.07 -5.33
CA VAL A 285 -8.50 1.11 -4.35
C VAL A 285 -8.35 1.73 -2.98
N ILE A 286 -9.46 1.91 -2.29
CA ILE A 286 -9.53 2.60 -1.01
C ILE A 286 -9.78 1.56 0.07
N THR A 287 -8.80 1.37 0.95
CA THR A 287 -8.88 0.45 2.08
C THR A 287 -8.97 1.24 3.38
N THR A 288 -10.08 1.09 4.08
CA THR A 288 -10.27 1.66 5.43
C THR A 288 -9.80 0.63 6.45
N LEU A 289 -8.83 1.03 7.26
CA LEU A 289 -8.29 0.23 8.36
C LEU A 289 -8.89 0.64 9.69
N ASN A 290 -8.85 -0.26 10.66
CA ASN A 290 -9.12 0.10 12.04
C ASN A 290 -8.12 1.19 12.50
N THR A 291 -8.63 2.15 13.28
CA THR A 291 -7.81 3.23 13.82
C THR A 291 -7.52 2.95 15.28
N GLU A 292 -6.24 2.80 15.59
CA GLU A 292 -5.75 2.71 16.96
C GLU A 292 -4.93 3.95 17.29
N SER A 293 -5.37 4.69 18.30
CA SER A 293 -4.65 5.86 18.81
C SER A 293 -4.83 5.99 20.31
N ASN A 294 -3.74 6.26 21.00
CA ASN A 294 -3.74 6.57 22.43
C ASN A 294 -3.86 8.08 22.73
N ILE A 295 -4.21 8.87 21.73
CA ILE A 295 -4.47 10.30 21.83
C ILE A 295 -5.84 10.62 21.22
N THR A 296 -6.47 11.69 21.72
CA THR A 296 -7.67 12.24 21.12
C THR A 296 -7.36 12.81 19.74
N LEU A 297 -8.02 12.29 18.72
CA LEU A 297 -7.85 12.71 17.34
C LEU A 297 -8.89 13.77 16.98
N ARG A 298 -8.47 14.79 16.22
CA ARG A 298 -9.40 15.72 15.57
C ARG A 298 -10.04 15.02 14.35
N GLY A 299 -11.34 15.25 14.16
CA GLY A 299 -12.12 14.60 13.11
C GLY A 299 -12.62 13.22 13.51
N ASP A 300 -13.57 12.73 12.77
CA ASP A 300 -14.31 11.50 13.02
C ASP A 300 -14.48 10.65 11.75
N MET A 301 -15.35 9.65 11.81
CA MET A 301 -15.66 8.78 10.69
C MET A 301 -16.32 9.55 9.52
N ALA A 302 -17.04 10.67 9.78
CA ALA A 302 -17.65 11.47 8.72
C ALA A 302 -16.58 12.14 7.84
N VAL A 303 -15.49 12.63 8.44
CA VAL A 303 -14.36 13.20 7.69
C VAL A 303 -13.64 12.13 6.88
N GLN A 304 -13.44 10.93 7.45
CA GLN A 304 -12.88 9.82 6.67
C GLN A 304 -13.79 9.46 5.49
N GLN A 305 -15.09 9.48 5.68
CA GLN A 305 -16.06 9.23 4.60
C GLN A 305 -16.02 10.34 3.54
N ALA A 306 -15.95 11.61 3.93
CA ALA A 306 -15.85 12.74 3.00
C ALA A 306 -14.58 12.63 2.14
N PHE A 307 -13.43 12.31 2.75
CA PHE A 307 -12.19 12.02 2.02
C PHE A 307 -12.34 10.89 1.01
N LYS A 308 -13.00 9.77 1.40
CA LYS A 308 -13.23 8.65 0.48
C LYS A 308 -14.11 9.06 -0.69
N VAL A 309 -15.24 9.75 -0.43
CA VAL A 309 -16.18 10.21 -1.45
C VAL A 309 -15.52 11.15 -2.47
N ALA A 310 -14.57 11.98 -2.05
CA ALA A 310 -13.85 12.87 -2.95
C ALA A 310 -12.99 12.12 -4.00
N ILE A 311 -12.71 10.82 -3.78
CA ILE A 311 -11.86 10.00 -4.66
C ILE A 311 -12.64 8.85 -5.31
N LEU A 312 -13.77 8.42 -4.69
CA LEU A 312 -14.68 7.42 -5.25
C LEU A 312 -15.41 7.97 -6.47
#